data_ba80b409c3e14a49028b75d7bc243861
#
_entry.id   ba80b409c3e14a49028b75d7bc243861
#
_cell.length_a   1.000
_cell.length_b   1.000
_cell.length_c   1.000
_cell.angle_alpha   90.00
_cell.angle_beta   90.00
_cell.angle_gamma   90.00
#
_symmetry.space_group_name_H-M   'P 1'
#
loop_
_entity.id
_entity.type
_entity.pdbx_description
1 polymer ?
#
loop_
_entity_poly.entity_id
_entity_poly.type
_entity_poly.pdbx_seq_one_letter_code
_entity_poly.pdbx_strand_id
1 'polypeptide(L)'
;MPLVTYNNVPVPSFMYGTAWKKEATTQLVQLAVSEGFTAIDTANQLIHYQEVLVGEALLTLAQQGVTRDRLFLQTKFTPTNGQDHRTPYDASANLTTQVMQSFDSSLAHLHTDYLDSYVLHGPYQRQGLGVADWEVWAAIEGLYRSGKTKMIGISNVTAEQLTQLCAQAVVKPMMVQNRCYAALGWDEEVREVCRTHNIIYQGFSLLTANQGIFAEPAIRAIAERLGAGLAQVVFRFAMQVGMLPLTGTTNPQHMKEDLQAEQLTLTLEDMQLIETIGM
;
A
#
# COMPACT_ATOMS: atom_id res chain seq x y z
N MET A 1 9.51 15.84 -2.95
CA MET A 1 9.59 15.52 -4.40
C MET A 1 8.54 14.43 -4.66
N PRO A 2 7.85 14.44 -5.80
CA PRO A 2 6.92 13.38 -6.11
C PRO A 2 7.63 12.02 -6.15
N LEU A 3 6.97 10.98 -5.64
CA LEU A 3 7.47 9.61 -5.73
C LEU A 3 7.35 9.15 -7.18
N VAL A 4 8.43 8.56 -7.72
CA VAL A 4 8.47 8.05 -9.10
C VAL A 4 9.16 6.69 -9.07
N THR A 5 8.55 5.71 -9.71
CA THR A 5 9.11 4.36 -9.84
C THR A 5 10.28 4.33 -10.83
N TYR A 6 11.09 3.27 -10.82
CA TYR A 6 12.20 3.11 -11.75
C TYR A 6 11.78 3.06 -13.24
N ASN A 7 10.49 2.78 -13.52
CA ASN A 7 9.92 2.84 -14.86
C ASN A 7 9.23 4.20 -15.17
N ASN A 8 9.57 5.25 -14.40
CA ASN A 8 9.12 6.64 -14.55
C ASN A 8 7.61 6.85 -14.41
N VAL A 9 6.91 6.02 -13.66
CA VAL A 9 5.50 6.23 -13.35
C VAL A 9 5.39 7.05 -12.06
N PRO A 10 4.72 8.22 -12.07
CA PRO A 10 4.49 9.00 -10.86
C PRO A 10 3.47 8.31 -9.95
N VAL A 11 3.69 8.44 -8.65
CA VAL A 11 2.84 7.85 -7.61
C VAL A 11 2.41 8.94 -6.64
N PRO A 12 1.15 8.96 -6.18
CA PRO A 12 0.70 9.89 -5.14
C PRO A 12 1.52 9.78 -3.86
N SER A 13 1.60 10.86 -3.11
CA SER A 13 2.40 10.94 -1.86
C SER A 13 1.71 10.32 -0.64
N PHE A 14 0.42 10.01 -0.74
CA PHE A 14 -0.39 9.41 0.33
C PHE A 14 -1.45 8.48 -0.23
N MET A 15 -1.77 7.39 0.49
CA MET A 15 -2.72 6.38 0.04
C MET A 15 -3.81 6.13 1.08
N TYR A 16 -5.06 6.00 0.63
CA TYR A 16 -6.19 5.60 1.46
C TYR A 16 -6.40 4.09 1.40
N GLY A 17 -6.26 3.41 2.54
CA GLY A 17 -6.44 1.96 2.67
C GLY A 17 -7.87 1.58 3.05
N THR A 18 -8.43 0.59 2.36
CA THR A 18 -9.83 0.16 2.53
C THR A 18 -10.01 -1.07 3.43
N ALA A 19 -8.94 -1.59 4.04
CA ALA A 19 -9.03 -2.73 4.96
C ALA A 19 -9.96 -2.42 6.15
N TRP A 20 -10.76 -3.42 6.55
CA TRP A 20 -11.64 -3.39 7.73
C TRP A 20 -12.76 -2.34 7.70
N LYS A 21 -13.12 -1.81 6.51
CA LYS A 21 -14.20 -0.82 6.35
C LYS A 21 -15.58 -1.46 6.25
N LYS A 22 -15.65 -2.77 5.94
CA LYS A 22 -16.89 -3.53 5.81
C LYS A 22 -17.90 -2.79 4.91
N GLU A 23 -19.14 -2.68 5.33
CA GLU A 23 -20.25 -2.03 4.61
C GLU A 23 -20.05 -0.51 4.41
N ALA A 24 -19.21 0.11 5.22
CA ALA A 24 -18.90 1.53 5.09
C ALA A 24 -17.89 1.85 3.97
N THR A 25 -17.35 0.83 3.28
CA THR A 25 -16.29 1.00 2.28
C THR A 25 -16.67 2.01 1.21
N THR A 26 -17.84 1.89 0.59
CA THR A 26 -18.31 2.80 -0.47
C THR A 26 -18.31 4.25 -0.01
N GLN A 27 -18.96 4.52 1.14
CA GLN A 27 -19.05 5.88 1.68
C GLN A 27 -17.67 6.45 2.06
N LEU A 28 -16.80 5.63 2.65
CA LEU A 28 -15.48 6.06 3.11
C LEU A 28 -14.52 6.32 1.96
N VAL A 29 -14.59 5.57 0.86
CA VAL A 29 -13.80 5.84 -0.35
C VAL A 29 -14.26 7.15 -1.00
N GLN A 30 -15.57 7.37 -1.13
CA GLN A 30 -16.09 8.64 -1.64
C GLN A 30 -15.63 9.82 -0.78
N LEU A 31 -15.72 9.69 0.54
CA LEU A 31 -15.27 10.70 1.49
C LEU A 31 -13.77 10.96 1.35
N ALA A 32 -12.93 9.93 1.32
CA ALA A 32 -11.49 10.08 1.17
C ALA A 32 -11.12 10.85 -0.12
N VAL A 33 -11.77 10.51 -1.25
CA VAL A 33 -11.55 11.22 -2.51
C VAL A 33 -12.04 12.67 -2.44
N SER A 34 -13.17 12.94 -1.80
CA SER A 34 -13.68 14.31 -1.60
C SER A 34 -12.77 15.15 -0.71
N GLU A 35 -12.05 14.53 0.24
CA GLU A 35 -11.05 15.19 1.09
C GLU A 35 -9.69 15.37 0.41
N GLY A 36 -9.48 14.78 -0.78
CA GLY A 36 -8.29 15.01 -1.61
C GLY A 36 -7.40 13.79 -1.82
N PHE A 37 -7.73 12.61 -1.31
CA PHE A 37 -7.00 11.39 -1.65
C PHE A 37 -7.19 11.03 -3.12
N THR A 38 -6.08 10.74 -3.79
CA THR A 38 -6.09 10.30 -5.19
C THR A 38 -5.60 8.87 -5.35
N ALA A 39 -5.13 8.23 -4.28
CA ALA A 39 -4.67 6.83 -4.29
C ALA A 39 -5.52 5.99 -3.33
N ILE A 40 -6.04 4.87 -3.84
CA ILE A 40 -6.87 3.92 -3.11
C ILE A 40 -6.19 2.55 -3.13
N ASP A 41 -6.01 1.96 -1.95
CA ASP A 41 -5.51 0.61 -1.76
C ASP A 41 -6.62 -0.34 -1.30
N THR A 42 -6.76 -1.44 -2.01
CA THR A 42 -7.69 -2.53 -1.68
C THR A 42 -7.03 -3.90 -1.92
N ALA A 43 -7.79 -4.98 -1.80
CA ALA A 43 -7.38 -6.32 -2.17
C ALA A 43 -8.59 -7.20 -2.49
N ASN A 44 -8.42 -8.17 -3.38
CA ASN A 44 -9.42 -9.18 -3.67
C ASN A 44 -9.39 -10.30 -2.62
N GLN A 45 -9.78 -9.93 -1.40
CA GLN A 45 -9.76 -10.79 -0.20
C GLN A 45 -10.88 -10.38 0.75
N LEU A 46 -11.92 -11.19 0.86
CA LEU A 46 -13.14 -10.87 1.60
C LEU A 46 -13.01 -10.97 3.14
N ILE A 47 -11.86 -11.43 3.66
CA ILE A 47 -11.63 -11.42 5.12
C ILE A 47 -11.53 -9.99 5.63
N HIS A 48 -10.81 -9.12 4.91
CA HIS A 48 -10.49 -7.77 5.37
C HIS A 48 -11.01 -6.66 4.45
N TYR A 49 -11.35 -6.98 3.21
CA TYR A 49 -11.65 -5.99 2.17
C TYR A 49 -13.01 -6.26 1.53
N GLN A 50 -13.60 -5.19 0.98
CA GLN A 50 -14.84 -5.23 0.21
C GLN A 50 -14.59 -4.54 -1.13
N GLU A 51 -13.84 -5.22 -2.03
CA GLU A 51 -13.39 -4.64 -3.29
C GLU A 51 -14.56 -4.21 -4.19
N VAL A 52 -15.67 -4.96 -4.19
CA VAL A 52 -16.91 -4.58 -4.91
C VAL A 52 -17.43 -3.22 -4.45
N LEU A 53 -17.41 -2.96 -3.14
CA LEU A 53 -17.88 -1.68 -2.58
C LEU A 53 -16.92 -0.52 -2.91
N VAL A 54 -15.64 -0.79 -3.16
CA VAL A 54 -14.73 0.21 -3.74
C VAL A 54 -15.20 0.57 -5.15
N GLY A 55 -15.52 -0.43 -5.98
CA GLY A 55 -16.06 -0.20 -7.34
C GLY A 55 -17.34 0.62 -7.35
N GLU A 56 -18.28 0.35 -6.46
CA GLU A 56 -19.49 1.18 -6.31
C GLU A 56 -19.15 2.64 -6.00
N ALA A 57 -18.15 2.88 -5.15
CA ALA A 57 -17.67 4.24 -4.89
C ALA A 57 -17.11 4.88 -6.16
N LEU A 58 -16.32 4.15 -6.95
CA LEU A 58 -15.74 4.65 -8.21
C LEU A 58 -16.82 5.01 -9.23
N LEU A 59 -17.89 4.24 -9.36
CA LEU A 59 -19.03 4.56 -10.23
C LEU A 59 -19.71 5.87 -9.79
N THR A 60 -19.91 6.04 -8.49
CA THR A 60 -20.51 7.28 -7.96
C THR A 60 -19.60 8.48 -8.20
N LEU A 61 -18.31 8.34 -7.95
CA LEU A 61 -17.31 9.39 -8.16
C LEU A 61 -17.21 9.78 -9.64
N ALA A 62 -17.33 8.81 -10.56
CA ALA A 62 -17.36 9.08 -11.99
C ALA A 62 -18.57 9.94 -12.39
N GLN A 63 -19.76 9.71 -11.81
CA GLN A 63 -20.94 10.55 -12.00
C GLN A 63 -20.75 11.98 -11.47
N GLN A 64 -19.85 12.16 -10.48
CA GLN A 64 -19.46 13.46 -9.92
C GLN A 64 -18.30 14.12 -10.67
N GLY A 65 -17.83 13.53 -11.78
CA GLY A 65 -16.77 14.08 -12.63
C GLY A 65 -15.34 13.69 -12.22
N VAL A 66 -15.17 12.74 -11.31
CA VAL A 66 -13.85 12.16 -10.96
C VAL A 66 -13.59 11.00 -11.91
N THR A 67 -12.81 11.24 -12.95
CA THR A 67 -12.48 10.23 -13.97
C THR A 67 -11.46 9.21 -13.47
N ARG A 68 -11.44 8.00 -14.06
CA ARG A 68 -10.58 6.88 -13.66
C ARG A 68 -9.08 7.24 -13.68
N ASP A 69 -8.64 8.01 -14.64
CA ASP A 69 -7.26 8.46 -14.82
C ASP A 69 -6.78 9.47 -13.76
N ARG A 70 -7.70 10.04 -13.00
CA ARG A 70 -7.36 10.90 -11.85
C ARG A 70 -7.10 10.13 -10.57
N LEU A 71 -7.36 8.83 -10.56
CA LEU A 71 -7.21 7.96 -9.40
C LEU A 71 -6.13 6.92 -9.65
N PHE A 72 -5.29 6.72 -8.65
CA PHE A 72 -4.36 5.62 -8.55
C PHE A 72 -5.05 4.46 -7.81
N LEU A 73 -5.29 3.34 -8.50
CA LEU A 73 -5.91 2.15 -7.92
C LEU A 73 -4.90 1.03 -7.75
N GLN A 74 -4.73 0.57 -6.53
CA GLN A 74 -3.95 -0.60 -6.16
C GLN A 74 -4.86 -1.69 -5.61
N THR A 75 -4.70 -2.91 -6.13
CA THR A 75 -5.30 -4.10 -5.53
C THR A 75 -4.30 -5.26 -5.51
N LYS A 76 -4.68 -6.40 -4.93
CA LYS A 76 -3.74 -7.47 -4.61
C LYS A 76 -4.28 -8.84 -5.01
N PHE A 77 -3.37 -9.68 -5.54
CA PHE A 77 -3.57 -11.13 -5.55
C PHE A 77 -3.26 -11.68 -4.17
N THR A 78 -4.23 -12.34 -3.56
CA THR A 78 -4.04 -13.03 -2.27
C THR A 78 -4.01 -14.53 -2.51
N PRO A 79 -2.90 -15.22 -2.19
CA PRO A 79 -2.81 -16.67 -2.25
C PRO A 79 -3.87 -17.38 -1.41
N THR A 80 -4.15 -18.64 -1.70
CA THR A 80 -5.19 -19.44 -1.00
C THR A 80 -4.98 -19.52 0.51
N ASN A 81 -3.74 -19.52 0.99
CA ASN A 81 -3.40 -19.50 2.42
C ASN A 81 -3.73 -18.18 3.12
N GLY A 82 -3.99 -17.12 2.37
CA GLY A 82 -4.44 -15.81 2.87
C GLY A 82 -5.93 -15.52 2.62
N GLN A 83 -6.66 -16.49 2.04
CA GLN A 83 -8.11 -16.41 1.78
C GLN A 83 -8.88 -17.26 2.82
N ASP A 84 -10.18 -17.06 2.88
CA ASP A 84 -11.11 -18.03 3.46
C ASP A 84 -11.75 -18.90 2.35
N HIS A 85 -12.90 -19.51 2.60
CA HIS A 85 -13.63 -20.32 1.62
C HIS A 85 -14.17 -19.52 0.41
N ARG A 86 -14.10 -18.19 0.43
CA ARG A 86 -14.61 -17.29 -0.62
C ARG A 86 -13.45 -16.78 -1.49
N THR A 87 -12.86 -17.68 -2.27
CA THR A 87 -11.78 -17.29 -3.20
C THR A 87 -12.35 -16.63 -4.45
N PRO A 88 -11.70 -15.58 -4.98
CA PRO A 88 -12.13 -14.94 -6.24
C PRO A 88 -11.62 -15.68 -7.49
N TYR A 89 -11.20 -16.91 -7.33
CA TYR A 89 -10.65 -17.79 -8.35
C TYR A 89 -10.91 -19.26 -8.00
N ASP A 90 -10.77 -20.15 -8.98
CA ASP A 90 -10.79 -21.59 -8.75
C ASP A 90 -9.51 -22.03 -8.01
N ALA A 91 -9.65 -22.37 -6.72
CA ALA A 91 -8.55 -22.79 -5.86
C ALA A 91 -7.90 -24.12 -6.31
N SER A 92 -8.54 -24.89 -7.19
CA SER A 92 -8.01 -26.15 -7.76
C SER A 92 -7.21 -25.91 -9.06
N ALA A 93 -7.31 -24.74 -9.66
CA ALA A 93 -6.55 -24.38 -10.86
C ALA A 93 -5.06 -24.19 -10.55
N ASN A 94 -4.20 -24.22 -11.59
CA ASN A 94 -2.80 -23.85 -11.43
C ASN A 94 -2.66 -22.37 -11.02
N LEU A 95 -1.52 -22.03 -10.43
CA LEU A 95 -1.32 -20.70 -9.82
C LEU A 95 -1.40 -19.56 -10.83
N THR A 96 -0.89 -19.77 -12.05
CA THR A 96 -1.04 -18.79 -13.14
C THR A 96 -2.50 -18.49 -13.43
N THR A 97 -3.35 -19.52 -13.50
CA THR A 97 -4.80 -19.38 -13.71
C THR A 97 -5.47 -18.65 -12.54
N GLN A 98 -5.08 -18.98 -11.30
CA GLN A 98 -5.60 -18.29 -10.10
C GLN A 98 -5.30 -16.78 -10.14
N VAL A 99 -4.07 -16.39 -10.50
CA VAL A 99 -3.67 -14.98 -10.66
C VAL A 99 -4.52 -14.28 -11.72
N MET A 100 -4.68 -14.90 -12.89
CA MET A 100 -5.47 -14.31 -13.98
C MET A 100 -6.94 -14.14 -13.60
N GLN A 101 -7.56 -15.17 -13.01
CA GLN A 101 -8.95 -15.10 -12.56
C GLN A 101 -9.15 -14.04 -11.47
N SER A 102 -8.23 -13.96 -10.48
CA SER A 102 -8.27 -12.95 -9.45
C SER A 102 -8.14 -11.54 -10.03
N PHE A 103 -7.25 -11.35 -11.00
CA PHE A 103 -7.06 -10.07 -11.68
C PHE A 103 -8.31 -9.64 -12.47
N ASP A 104 -8.86 -10.55 -13.28
CA ASP A 104 -10.07 -10.26 -14.06
C ASP A 104 -11.29 -9.98 -13.15
N SER A 105 -11.38 -10.72 -12.02
CA SER A 105 -12.37 -10.44 -10.97
C SER A 105 -12.18 -9.04 -10.37
N SER A 106 -10.95 -8.61 -10.09
CA SER A 106 -10.66 -7.27 -9.58
C SER A 106 -11.05 -6.18 -10.57
N LEU A 107 -10.76 -6.36 -11.88
CA LEU A 107 -11.18 -5.42 -12.91
C LEU A 107 -12.71 -5.28 -12.96
N ALA A 108 -13.44 -6.41 -12.85
CA ALA A 108 -14.89 -6.42 -12.80
C ALA A 108 -15.42 -5.71 -11.55
N HIS A 109 -14.88 -6.02 -10.38
CA HIS A 109 -15.26 -5.39 -9.11
C HIS A 109 -15.04 -3.89 -9.12
N LEU A 110 -13.91 -3.42 -9.66
CA LEU A 110 -13.50 -2.01 -9.68
C LEU A 110 -14.03 -1.22 -10.89
N HIS A 111 -14.78 -1.87 -11.79
CA HIS A 111 -15.34 -1.26 -13.00
C HIS A 111 -14.27 -0.52 -13.84
N THR A 112 -13.14 -1.18 -14.07
CA THR A 112 -12.00 -0.61 -14.80
C THR A 112 -11.38 -1.66 -15.72
N ASP A 113 -10.67 -1.22 -16.74
CA ASP A 113 -9.94 -2.08 -17.69
C ASP A 113 -8.43 -2.16 -17.40
N TYR A 114 -7.94 -1.38 -16.44
CA TYR A 114 -6.54 -1.40 -16.00
C TYR A 114 -6.38 -1.08 -14.51
N LEU A 115 -5.26 -1.50 -13.95
CA LEU A 115 -4.83 -1.11 -12.61
C LEU A 115 -3.57 -0.22 -12.68
N ASP A 116 -3.42 0.68 -11.69
CA ASP A 116 -2.16 1.41 -11.54
C ASP A 116 -1.10 0.54 -10.86
N SER A 117 -1.50 -0.29 -9.90
CA SER A 117 -0.61 -1.23 -9.21
C SER A 117 -1.32 -2.55 -8.89
N TYR A 118 -0.67 -3.68 -9.18
CA TYR A 118 -1.11 -5.02 -8.80
C TYR A 118 -0.05 -5.70 -7.93
N VAL A 119 -0.43 -6.11 -6.73
CA VAL A 119 0.52 -6.52 -5.69
C VAL A 119 0.28 -7.98 -5.29
N LEU A 120 1.35 -8.79 -5.22
CA LEU A 120 1.31 -10.06 -4.50
C LEU A 120 1.14 -9.78 -3.01
N HIS A 121 0.03 -10.21 -2.41
CA HIS A 121 -0.36 -9.86 -1.03
C HIS A 121 0.62 -10.39 0.04
N GLY A 122 1.36 -11.43 -0.29
CA GLY A 122 2.45 -11.99 0.51
C GLY A 122 3.01 -13.26 -0.11
N PRO A 123 4.26 -13.60 0.20
CA PRO A 123 4.85 -14.86 -0.20
C PRO A 123 4.12 -16.06 0.38
N TYR A 124 4.22 -17.21 -0.30
CA TYR A 124 3.70 -18.49 0.20
C TYR A 124 4.51 -19.02 1.38
N GLN A 125 5.77 -18.65 1.46
CA GLN A 125 6.71 -19.10 2.51
C GLN A 125 7.11 -17.94 3.41
N ARG A 126 7.42 -18.24 4.66
CA ARG A 126 7.92 -17.25 5.62
C ARG A 126 9.39 -16.89 5.40
N GLN A 127 10.17 -17.79 4.80
CA GLN A 127 11.60 -17.62 4.53
C GLN A 127 11.89 -18.02 3.09
N GLY A 128 12.65 -17.21 2.38
CA GLY A 128 12.94 -17.41 0.96
C GLY A 128 11.72 -17.32 0.06
N LEU A 129 11.91 -17.58 -1.22
CA LEU A 129 10.86 -17.68 -2.23
C LEU A 129 10.89 -19.07 -2.86
N GLY A 130 9.73 -19.76 -2.84
CA GLY A 130 9.58 -21.11 -3.39
C GLY A 130 9.05 -21.12 -4.82
N VAL A 131 8.87 -22.32 -5.38
CA VAL A 131 8.36 -22.53 -6.74
C VAL A 131 7.01 -21.83 -6.96
N ALA A 132 6.13 -21.88 -5.96
CA ALA A 132 4.81 -21.21 -6.02
C ALA A 132 4.93 -19.69 -6.12
N ASP A 133 5.87 -19.09 -5.39
CA ASP A 133 6.11 -17.65 -5.44
C ASP A 133 6.58 -17.21 -6.83
N TRP A 134 7.47 -17.99 -7.43
CA TRP A 134 8.01 -17.71 -8.77
C TRP A 134 6.96 -17.88 -9.88
N GLU A 135 6.10 -18.91 -9.79
CA GLU A 135 5.01 -19.10 -10.75
C GLU A 135 4.01 -17.93 -10.68
N VAL A 136 3.62 -17.53 -9.47
CA VAL A 136 2.72 -16.38 -9.27
C VAL A 136 3.37 -15.08 -9.72
N TRP A 137 4.66 -14.86 -9.40
CA TRP A 137 5.35 -13.66 -9.83
C TRP A 137 5.45 -13.58 -11.36
N ALA A 138 5.75 -14.69 -12.04
CA ALA A 138 5.78 -14.74 -13.50
C ALA A 138 4.42 -14.42 -14.14
N ALA A 139 3.32 -14.86 -13.53
CA ALA A 139 1.97 -14.50 -13.97
C ALA A 139 1.69 -13.00 -13.80
N ILE A 140 2.07 -12.41 -12.66
CA ILE A 140 1.96 -10.97 -12.38
C ILE A 140 2.83 -10.16 -13.36
N GLU A 141 4.06 -10.60 -13.65
CA GLU A 141 4.90 -10.00 -14.71
C GLU A 141 4.22 -10.04 -16.09
N GLY A 142 3.50 -11.12 -16.40
CA GLY A 142 2.72 -11.25 -17.64
C GLY A 142 1.64 -10.18 -17.75
N LEU A 143 0.92 -9.90 -16.67
CA LEU A 143 -0.07 -8.82 -16.59
C LEU A 143 0.55 -7.43 -16.82
N TYR A 144 1.71 -7.18 -16.22
CA TYR A 144 2.46 -5.94 -16.44
C TYR A 144 2.89 -5.79 -17.91
N ARG A 145 3.49 -6.83 -18.50
CA ARG A 145 3.94 -6.79 -19.91
C ARG A 145 2.80 -6.64 -20.90
N SER A 146 1.60 -7.12 -20.57
CA SER A 146 0.40 -6.93 -21.40
C SER A 146 -0.21 -5.53 -21.27
N GLY A 147 0.33 -4.67 -20.40
CA GLY A 147 -0.16 -3.32 -20.14
C GLY A 147 -1.45 -3.25 -19.31
N LYS A 148 -1.91 -4.37 -18.76
CA LYS A 148 -3.12 -4.41 -17.91
C LYS A 148 -2.91 -3.79 -16.53
N THR A 149 -1.68 -3.72 -16.06
CA THR A 149 -1.28 -2.95 -14.87
C THR A 149 -0.04 -2.13 -15.17
N LYS A 150 0.04 -0.91 -14.64
CA LYS A 150 1.19 0.00 -14.86
C LYS A 150 2.37 -0.34 -13.95
N MET A 151 2.12 -0.98 -12.82
CA MET A 151 3.11 -1.36 -11.82
C MET A 151 2.75 -2.69 -11.19
N ILE A 152 3.78 -3.38 -10.71
CA ILE A 152 3.65 -4.62 -9.93
C ILE A 152 4.43 -4.51 -8.63
N GLY A 153 3.97 -5.21 -7.60
CA GLY A 153 4.58 -5.15 -6.29
C GLY A 153 4.39 -6.42 -5.46
N ILE A 154 4.98 -6.40 -4.28
CA ILE A 154 4.85 -7.48 -3.30
C ILE A 154 4.61 -6.88 -1.92
N SER A 155 3.87 -7.58 -1.06
CA SER A 155 3.56 -7.18 0.30
C SER A 155 4.00 -8.23 1.31
N ASN A 156 4.15 -7.85 2.57
CA ASN A 156 4.49 -8.76 3.66
C ASN A 156 5.77 -9.57 3.39
N VAL A 157 6.80 -8.91 2.87
CA VAL A 157 8.05 -9.50 2.40
C VAL A 157 9.20 -9.12 3.33
N THR A 158 10.14 -10.05 3.57
CA THR A 158 11.38 -9.77 4.29
C THR A 158 12.44 -9.15 3.37
N ALA A 159 13.48 -8.53 3.94
CA ALA A 159 14.61 -7.99 3.17
C ALA A 159 15.32 -9.08 2.34
N GLU A 160 15.47 -10.29 2.90
CA GLU A 160 16.04 -11.44 2.20
C GLU A 160 15.19 -11.84 0.98
N GLN A 161 13.87 -12.01 1.17
CA GLN A 161 12.95 -12.35 0.08
C GLN A 161 12.91 -11.27 -1.00
N LEU A 162 12.90 -10.01 -0.61
CA LEU A 162 12.92 -8.90 -1.57
C LEU A 162 14.23 -8.84 -2.36
N THR A 163 15.37 -9.07 -1.68
CA THR A 163 16.69 -9.15 -2.33
C THR A 163 16.73 -10.30 -3.35
N GLN A 164 16.21 -11.48 -2.95
CA GLN A 164 16.11 -12.64 -3.84
C GLN A 164 15.21 -12.33 -5.05
N LEU A 165 14.06 -11.68 -4.84
CA LEU A 165 13.15 -11.29 -5.91
C LEU A 165 13.82 -10.30 -6.87
N CYS A 166 14.48 -9.28 -6.36
CA CYS A 166 15.19 -8.28 -7.17
C CYS A 166 16.35 -8.88 -7.99
N ALA A 167 17.00 -9.92 -7.48
CA ALA A 167 18.12 -10.56 -8.16
C ALA A 167 17.68 -11.50 -9.30
N GLN A 168 16.51 -12.12 -9.21
CA GLN A 168 16.10 -13.21 -10.10
C GLN A 168 14.89 -12.88 -10.98
N ALA A 169 14.01 -11.95 -10.58
CA ALA A 169 12.84 -11.56 -11.36
C ALA A 169 13.24 -10.88 -12.67
N VAL A 170 12.51 -11.17 -13.74
CA VAL A 170 12.70 -10.48 -15.03
C VAL A 170 12.21 -9.05 -14.97
N VAL A 171 11.06 -8.83 -14.29
CA VAL A 171 10.55 -7.50 -13.95
C VAL A 171 10.59 -7.38 -12.43
N LYS A 172 11.44 -6.50 -11.92
CA LYS A 172 11.53 -6.22 -10.47
C LYS A 172 10.24 -5.60 -9.96
N PRO A 173 9.91 -5.78 -8.66
CA PRO A 173 8.81 -5.03 -8.07
C PRO A 173 9.07 -3.52 -8.14
N MET A 174 8.02 -2.74 -8.35
CA MET A 174 8.04 -1.28 -8.31
C MET A 174 7.50 -0.76 -6.98
N MET A 175 6.72 -1.60 -6.29
CA MET A 175 6.10 -1.33 -4.99
C MET A 175 6.39 -2.45 -4.00
N VAL A 176 6.64 -2.08 -2.76
CA VAL A 176 6.64 -3.00 -1.60
C VAL A 176 5.70 -2.44 -0.55
N GLN A 177 4.80 -3.26 -0.01
CA GLN A 177 3.86 -2.82 1.02
C GLN A 177 3.98 -3.68 2.27
N ASN A 178 4.54 -3.12 3.34
CA ASN A 178 4.73 -3.83 4.60
C ASN A 178 4.08 -3.12 5.79
N ARG A 179 3.73 -3.92 6.81
CA ARG A 179 3.39 -3.37 8.12
C ARG A 179 4.65 -2.82 8.77
N CYS A 180 4.60 -1.55 9.16
CA CYS A 180 5.77 -0.82 9.60
C CYS A 180 5.72 -0.60 11.12
N TYR A 181 6.70 -1.18 11.83
CA TYR A 181 6.81 -1.12 13.29
C TYR A 181 8.00 -0.25 13.72
N ALA A 182 7.75 0.76 14.55
CA ALA A 182 8.81 1.57 15.18
C ALA A 182 9.76 0.70 16.01
N ALA A 183 9.22 -0.24 16.79
CA ALA A 183 10.00 -1.18 17.61
C ALA A 183 10.93 -2.11 16.81
N LEU A 184 10.80 -2.14 15.48
CA LEU A 184 11.65 -2.89 14.56
C LEU A 184 12.41 -1.95 13.60
N GLY A 185 12.69 -0.71 14.02
CA GLY A 185 13.41 0.26 13.19
C GLY A 185 12.68 0.68 11.94
N TRP A 186 11.34 0.71 11.96
CA TRP A 186 10.52 1.16 10.83
C TRP A 186 10.79 0.37 9.53
N ASP A 187 11.10 -0.92 9.66
CA ASP A 187 11.40 -1.82 8.53
C ASP A 187 12.60 -1.35 7.67
N GLU A 188 13.63 -0.83 8.34
CA GLU A 188 14.78 -0.19 7.69
C GLU A 188 15.49 -1.11 6.69
N GLU A 189 15.66 -2.39 7.02
CA GLU A 189 16.31 -3.35 6.13
C GLU A 189 15.57 -3.49 4.79
N VAL A 190 14.24 -3.58 4.81
CA VAL A 190 13.43 -3.65 3.57
C VAL A 190 13.46 -2.32 2.84
N ARG A 191 13.39 -1.19 3.56
CA ARG A 191 13.49 0.15 2.96
C ARG A 191 14.83 0.38 2.26
N GLU A 192 15.93 -0.16 2.82
CA GLU A 192 17.26 -0.11 2.20
C GLU A 192 17.31 -0.86 0.87
N VAL A 193 16.75 -2.07 0.81
CA VAL A 193 16.63 -2.82 -0.44
C VAL A 193 15.77 -2.04 -1.45
N CYS A 194 14.66 -1.45 -1.00
CA CYS A 194 13.82 -0.62 -1.84
C CYS A 194 14.58 0.58 -2.41
N ARG A 195 15.35 1.29 -1.58
CA ARG A 195 16.16 2.44 -2.00
C ARG A 195 17.21 2.05 -3.04
N THR A 196 17.91 0.94 -2.81
CA THR A 196 18.94 0.42 -3.73
C THR A 196 18.38 0.09 -5.12
N HIS A 197 17.12 -0.34 -5.18
CA HIS A 197 16.47 -0.75 -6.43
C HIS A 197 15.46 0.27 -6.99
N ASN A 198 15.34 1.47 -6.40
CA ASN A 198 14.32 2.47 -6.73
C ASN A 198 12.89 1.92 -6.68
N ILE A 199 12.60 1.11 -5.66
CA ILE A 199 11.28 0.57 -5.35
C ILE A 199 10.61 1.50 -4.34
N ILE A 200 9.34 1.81 -4.54
CA ILE A 200 8.57 2.61 -3.58
C ILE A 200 8.11 1.71 -2.42
N TYR A 201 8.56 2.04 -1.21
CA TYR A 201 8.10 1.38 0.00
C TYR A 201 6.80 2.02 0.50
N GLN A 202 5.77 1.20 0.70
CA GLN A 202 4.47 1.60 1.23
C GLN A 202 4.34 1.09 2.67
N GLY A 203 4.27 2.02 3.64
CA GLY A 203 4.11 1.66 5.05
C GLY A 203 2.65 1.67 5.48
N PHE A 204 2.14 0.53 5.97
CA PHE A 204 0.81 0.49 6.56
C PHE A 204 0.84 0.24 8.08
N SER A 205 -0.28 0.49 8.75
CA SER A 205 -0.41 0.45 10.22
C SER A 205 0.55 1.38 10.97
N LEU A 206 1.02 2.44 10.33
CA LEU A 206 1.97 3.41 10.90
C LEU A 206 1.53 3.98 12.26
N LEU A 207 0.22 4.13 12.47
CA LEU A 207 -0.34 4.58 13.75
C LEU A 207 -0.77 3.42 14.65
N THR A 208 -1.53 2.47 14.10
CA THR A 208 -2.17 1.41 14.89
C THR A 208 -1.17 0.38 15.44
N ALA A 209 -0.08 0.13 14.73
CA ALA A 209 0.99 -0.76 15.19
C ALA A 209 1.99 -0.06 16.13
N ASN A 210 1.92 1.27 16.26
CA ASN A 210 2.92 2.09 16.91
C ASN A 210 2.32 3.01 18.01
N GLN A 211 1.24 2.59 18.66
CA GLN A 211 0.55 3.43 19.67
C GLN A 211 1.48 3.86 20.82
N GLY A 212 2.48 3.04 21.16
CA GLY A 212 3.44 3.35 22.24
C GLY A 212 4.22 4.64 21.99
N ILE A 213 4.56 4.97 20.72
CA ILE A 213 5.34 6.18 20.42
C ILE A 213 4.57 7.47 20.69
N PHE A 214 3.23 7.45 20.70
CA PHE A 214 2.43 8.63 21.03
C PHE A 214 2.52 9.01 22.50
N ALA A 215 2.96 8.09 23.36
CA ALA A 215 3.23 8.38 24.77
C ALA A 215 4.58 9.07 24.99
N GLU A 216 5.49 8.99 24.03
CA GLU A 216 6.86 9.50 24.13
C GLU A 216 6.87 11.04 24.21
N PRO A 217 7.50 11.63 25.25
CA PRO A 217 7.57 13.09 25.41
C PRO A 217 8.21 13.79 24.21
N ALA A 218 9.17 13.15 23.56
CA ALA A 218 9.89 13.71 22.42
C ALA A 218 8.98 13.88 21.20
N ILE A 219 8.11 12.92 20.90
CA ILE A 219 7.13 13.02 19.81
C ILE A 219 6.12 14.14 20.08
N ARG A 220 5.68 14.28 21.33
CA ARG A 220 4.78 15.36 21.73
C ARG A 220 5.44 16.73 21.58
N ALA A 221 6.70 16.87 22.00
CA ALA A 221 7.45 18.12 21.85
C ALA A 221 7.62 18.52 20.38
N ILE A 222 7.87 17.56 19.47
CA ILE A 222 7.92 17.82 18.03
C ILE A 222 6.56 18.30 17.52
N ALA A 223 5.48 17.61 17.90
CA ALA A 223 4.11 17.99 17.49
C ALA A 223 3.74 19.39 17.97
N GLU A 224 3.99 19.71 19.25
CA GLU A 224 3.76 21.04 19.83
C GLU A 224 4.56 22.13 19.11
N ARG A 225 5.84 21.90 18.85
CA ARG A 225 6.72 22.85 18.15
C ARG A 225 6.24 23.14 16.73
N LEU A 226 5.69 22.13 16.06
CA LEU A 226 5.17 22.24 14.69
C LEU A 226 3.72 22.72 14.62
N GLY A 227 3.01 22.80 15.76
CA GLY A 227 1.56 23.05 15.80
C GLY A 227 0.75 21.96 15.09
N ALA A 228 1.22 20.72 15.14
CA ALA A 228 0.68 19.59 14.39
C ALA A 228 0.15 18.49 15.33
N GLY A 229 -0.68 17.60 14.78
CA GLY A 229 -1.11 16.39 15.47
C GLY A 229 -0.01 15.31 15.49
N LEU A 230 -0.04 14.42 16.49
CA LEU A 230 0.91 13.30 16.61
C LEU A 230 0.91 12.40 15.35
N ALA A 231 -0.26 12.14 14.78
CA ALA A 231 -0.41 11.36 13.55
C ALA A 231 0.32 12.03 12.37
N GLN A 232 0.19 13.35 12.25
CA GLN A 232 0.86 14.12 11.20
C GLN A 232 2.40 14.05 11.31
N VAL A 233 2.94 14.05 12.52
CA VAL A 233 4.39 13.88 12.75
C VAL A 233 4.85 12.53 12.23
N VAL A 234 4.14 11.44 12.55
CA VAL A 234 4.47 10.08 12.08
C VAL A 234 4.34 9.97 10.56
N PHE A 235 3.28 10.49 9.96
CA PHE A 235 3.14 10.48 8.51
C PHE A 235 4.19 11.33 7.82
N ARG A 236 4.54 12.50 8.40
CA ARG A 236 5.63 13.32 7.86
C ARG A 236 6.98 12.62 7.93
N PHE A 237 7.27 11.95 9.03
CA PHE A 237 8.46 11.10 9.15
C PHE A 237 8.49 10.05 8.04
N ALA A 238 7.40 9.29 7.87
CA ALA A 238 7.31 8.27 6.82
C ALA A 238 7.61 8.88 5.43
N MET A 239 7.00 10.02 5.10
CA MET A 239 7.27 10.71 3.82
C MET A 239 8.73 11.15 3.68
N GLN A 240 9.35 11.66 4.75
CA GLN A 240 10.72 12.17 4.70
C GLN A 240 11.77 11.06 4.60
N VAL A 241 11.50 9.85 5.10
CA VAL A 241 12.36 8.68 4.84
C VAL A 241 12.08 8.01 3.49
N GLY A 242 11.19 8.59 2.66
CA GLY A 242 10.87 8.10 1.32
C GLY A 242 9.77 7.04 1.26
N MET A 243 9.00 6.85 2.32
CA MET A 243 7.84 5.96 2.30
C MET A 243 6.63 6.64 1.66
N LEU A 244 5.78 5.84 1.03
CA LEU A 244 4.39 6.17 0.72
C LEU A 244 3.53 5.69 1.90
N PRO A 245 3.03 6.58 2.77
CA PRO A 245 2.20 6.17 3.91
C PRO A 245 0.79 5.79 3.48
N LEU A 246 0.21 4.82 4.21
CA LEU A 246 -1.20 4.46 4.12
C LEU A 246 -1.92 4.86 5.40
N THR A 247 -3.07 5.53 5.25
CA THR A 247 -4.03 5.73 6.33
C THR A 247 -5.32 4.98 6.04
N GLY A 248 -6.03 4.61 7.09
CA GLY A 248 -7.35 3.99 7.00
C GLY A 248 -8.33 4.66 7.96
N THR A 249 -8.15 5.94 8.25
CA THR A 249 -9.06 6.69 9.12
C THR A 249 -10.48 6.74 8.56
N THR A 250 -11.47 6.77 9.43
CA THR A 250 -12.90 6.94 9.09
C THR A 250 -13.40 8.34 9.41
N ASN A 251 -12.55 9.19 9.97
CA ASN A 251 -12.88 10.54 10.38
C ASN A 251 -12.46 11.54 9.31
N PRO A 252 -13.39 12.34 8.75
CA PRO A 252 -13.07 13.31 7.70
C PRO A 252 -12.05 14.37 8.13
N GLN A 253 -12.07 14.79 9.40
CA GLN A 253 -11.09 15.73 9.91
C GLN A 253 -9.68 15.13 9.93
N HIS A 254 -9.54 13.87 10.36
CA HIS A 254 -8.25 13.18 10.29
C HIS A 254 -7.77 12.97 8.84
N MET A 255 -8.69 12.74 7.88
CA MET A 255 -8.31 12.63 6.46
C MET A 255 -7.64 13.91 5.95
N LYS A 256 -8.18 15.07 6.31
CA LYS A 256 -7.59 16.39 5.98
C LYS A 256 -6.24 16.58 6.65
N GLU A 257 -6.17 16.29 7.96
CA GLU A 257 -4.96 16.43 8.75
C GLU A 257 -3.84 15.51 8.23
N ASP A 258 -4.17 14.27 7.87
CA ASP A 258 -3.23 13.30 7.31
C ASP A 258 -2.60 13.83 6.01
N LEU A 259 -3.42 14.37 5.09
CA LEU A 259 -2.94 14.99 3.85
C LEU A 259 -2.07 16.23 4.11
N GLN A 260 -2.40 17.03 5.13
CA GLN A 260 -1.62 18.21 5.51
C GLN A 260 -0.24 17.86 6.08
N ALA A 261 0.01 16.62 6.48
CA ALA A 261 1.33 16.18 6.94
C ALA A 261 2.44 16.47 5.91
N GLU A 262 2.11 16.51 4.62
CA GLU A 262 3.06 16.86 3.56
C GLU A 262 3.63 18.28 3.70
N GLN A 263 2.91 19.20 4.34
CA GLN A 263 3.31 20.60 4.52
C GLN A 263 4.29 20.78 5.69
N LEU A 264 4.41 19.82 6.58
CA LEU A 264 5.33 19.84 7.71
C LEU A 264 6.77 19.62 7.24
N THR A 265 7.73 20.05 8.07
CA THR A 265 9.15 19.75 7.87
C THR A 265 9.76 19.33 9.21
N LEU A 266 10.21 18.09 9.28
CA LEU A 266 11.00 17.57 10.39
C LEU A 266 12.47 17.89 10.18
N THR A 267 13.17 18.29 11.26
CA THR A 267 14.61 18.49 11.24
C THR A 267 15.35 17.15 11.18
N LEU A 268 16.63 17.16 10.91
CA LEU A 268 17.47 15.94 10.96
C LEU A 268 17.47 15.32 12.36
N GLU A 269 17.43 16.14 13.41
CA GLU A 269 17.35 15.67 14.79
C GLU A 269 16.00 14.98 15.06
N ASP A 270 14.90 15.57 14.61
CA ASP A 270 13.57 14.94 14.70
C ASP A 270 13.55 13.58 14.00
N MET A 271 14.10 13.52 12.78
CA MET A 271 14.16 12.31 11.97
C MET A 271 14.95 11.20 12.69
N GLN A 272 16.14 11.51 13.20
CA GLN A 272 16.97 10.57 13.95
C GLN A 272 16.28 10.08 15.21
N LEU A 273 15.63 10.99 15.94
CA LEU A 273 14.89 10.66 17.15
C LEU A 273 13.74 9.71 16.85
N ILE A 274 12.94 10.00 15.84
CA ILE A 274 11.78 9.14 15.46
C ILE A 274 12.27 7.78 14.93
N GLU A 275 13.35 7.76 14.16
CA GLU A 275 13.93 6.52 13.60
C GLU A 275 14.35 5.53 14.70
N THR A 276 14.90 6.03 15.81
CA THR A 276 15.40 5.21 16.92
C THR A 276 14.40 4.99 18.04
N ILE A 277 13.23 5.63 17.98
CA ILE A 277 12.22 5.52 19.03
C ILE A 277 11.57 4.14 18.99
N GLY A 278 11.52 3.49 20.12
CA GLY A 278 10.93 2.15 20.25
C GLY A 278 11.89 0.98 20.01
N MET A 279 13.17 1.26 19.68
CA MET A 279 14.23 0.26 19.62
C MET A 279 14.73 -0.10 21.02
#